data_c5c07887698ff553069fcaf903ad30d8
#
_entry.id   c5c07887698ff553069fcaf903ad30d8
#
_cell.length_a   1.000
_cell.length_b   1.000
_cell.length_c   1.000
_cell.angle_alpha   90.00
_cell.angle_beta   90.00
_cell.angle_gamma   90.00
#
_symmetry.space_group_name_H-M   'P 1'
#
loop_
_entity.id
_entity.type
_entity.pdbx_description
1 polymer ?
#
loop_
_entity_poly.entity_id
_entity_poly.type
_entity_poly.pdbx_seq_one_letter_code
_entity_poly.pdbx_strand_id
1 'polypeptide(L)'
;KLNRAINSDRYAQSIAYLKDKKVVFIFDECHRSQFGETHQNIKKFFQNAQMFGFTGTPILEENCHNKAGLKLTTKHLFNECLHKYVIVDAIRDRNVLQFQIDYRGEYTAKGMATNESYDEDVEGIDTKELYDNPQRLEMIARYIVNIHDTKTRNREFTAMFCVSSVETLTQYYDLFEKVQAEKQIEDEAQGRIFKPLTI
;
A
#
# COMPACT_ATOMS: atom_id res chain seq x y z
N LYS A 1 -15.65 0.18 -14.58
CA LYS A 1 -16.94 0.08 -15.31
C LYS A 1 -16.97 1.03 -16.51
N LEU A 2 -16.67 2.34 -16.35
CA LEU A 2 -16.71 3.33 -17.45
C LEU A 2 -15.82 2.95 -18.64
N ASN A 3 -14.54 2.57 -18.41
CA ASN A 3 -13.64 2.15 -19.48
C ASN A 3 -14.19 0.94 -20.26
N ARG A 4 -14.85 0.00 -19.59
CA ARG A 4 -15.51 -1.12 -20.26
C ARG A 4 -16.69 -0.66 -21.09
N ALA A 5 -17.46 0.34 -20.64
CA ALA A 5 -18.58 0.90 -21.41
C ALA A 5 -18.10 1.64 -22.65
N ILE A 6 -17.03 2.44 -22.56
CA ILE A 6 -16.43 3.17 -23.68
C ILE A 6 -15.91 2.19 -24.76
N ASN A 7 -15.31 1.08 -24.36
CA ASN A 7 -14.68 0.09 -25.26
C ASN A 7 -15.64 -1.01 -25.70
N SER A 8 -16.93 -0.95 -25.36
CA SER A 8 -17.93 -1.94 -25.72
C SER A 8 -18.87 -1.37 -26.77
N ASP A 9 -18.97 -2.00 -27.94
CA ASP A 9 -19.87 -1.59 -29.02
C ASP A 9 -21.33 -1.46 -28.57
N ARG A 10 -21.75 -2.31 -27.63
CA ARG A 10 -23.11 -2.29 -27.07
C ARG A 10 -23.40 -1.04 -26.24
N TYR A 11 -22.42 -0.59 -25.45
CA TYR A 11 -22.65 0.54 -24.52
C TYR A 11 -22.13 1.86 -25.06
N ALA A 12 -21.16 1.84 -25.99
CA ALA A 12 -20.61 3.05 -26.58
C ALA A 12 -21.69 3.90 -27.27
N GLN A 13 -22.65 3.26 -27.95
CA GLN A 13 -23.77 3.95 -28.58
C GLN A 13 -24.69 4.61 -27.56
N SER A 14 -24.95 3.95 -26.42
CA SER A 14 -25.86 4.50 -25.39
C SER A 14 -25.28 5.70 -24.66
N ILE A 15 -23.96 5.85 -24.64
CA ILE A 15 -23.25 7.00 -24.02
C ILE A 15 -22.72 7.99 -25.04
N ALA A 16 -22.89 7.74 -26.34
CA ALA A 16 -22.38 8.59 -27.42
C ALA A 16 -22.85 10.04 -27.33
N TYR A 17 -24.08 10.26 -26.86
CA TYR A 17 -24.65 11.60 -26.70
C TYR A 17 -23.89 12.46 -25.65
N LEU A 18 -23.11 11.82 -24.77
CA LEU A 18 -22.28 12.51 -23.76
C LEU A 18 -20.96 13.00 -24.35
N LYS A 19 -20.57 12.52 -25.54
CA LYS A 19 -19.26 12.78 -26.12
C LYS A 19 -18.97 14.26 -26.29
N ASP A 20 -19.99 15.01 -26.72
CA ASP A 20 -19.89 16.44 -26.98
C ASP A 20 -20.40 17.31 -25.82
N LYS A 21 -20.88 16.67 -24.75
CA LYS A 21 -21.35 17.39 -23.57
C LYS A 21 -20.18 17.80 -22.70
N LYS A 22 -20.36 18.90 -21.95
CA LYS A 22 -19.44 19.26 -20.88
C LYS A 22 -19.64 18.28 -19.73
N VAL A 23 -18.68 17.38 -19.52
CA VAL A 23 -18.70 16.38 -18.48
C VAL A 23 -17.63 16.72 -17.43
N VAL A 24 -17.96 16.62 -16.17
CA VAL A 24 -17.01 16.78 -15.06
C VAL A 24 -16.79 15.44 -14.43
N PHE A 25 -15.53 15.00 -14.38
CA PHE A 25 -15.10 13.80 -13.67
C PHE A 25 -14.45 14.19 -12.37
N ILE A 26 -14.91 13.57 -11.29
CA ILE A 26 -14.31 13.66 -9.96
C ILE A 26 -13.76 12.28 -9.62
N PHE A 27 -12.44 12.20 -9.47
CA PHE A 27 -11.72 10.96 -9.15
C PHE A 27 -11.30 11.01 -7.69
N ASP A 28 -11.86 10.13 -6.89
CA ASP A 28 -11.37 9.85 -5.54
C ASP A 28 -10.21 8.84 -5.61
N GLU A 29 -9.27 8.91 -4.67
CA GLU A 29 -8.05 8.11 -4.63
C GLU A 29 -7.33 8.09 -6.00
N CYS A 30 -7.20 9.26 -6.61
CA CYS A 30 -6.78 9.40 -8.00
C CYS A 30 -5.35 8.87 -8.28
N HIS A 31 -4.53 8.66 -7.24
CA HIS A 31 -3.21 8.06 -7.35
C HIS A 31 -3.24 6.57 -7.75
N ARG A 32 -4.35 5.84 -7.51
CA ARG A 32 -4.41 4.38 -7.71
C ARG A 32 -4.62 3.93 -9.14
N SER A 33 -5.33 4.69 -9.96
CA SER A 33 -5.87 4.13 -11.22
C SER A 33 -5.69 5.01 -12.45
N GLN A 34 -5.01 6.14 -12.34
CA GLN A 34 -5.08 7.16 -13.37
C GLN A 34 -3.96 7.14 -14.42
N PHE A 35 -2.85 6.43 -14.15
CA PHE A 35 -1.68 6.43 -15.04
C PHE A 35 -1.72 5.43 -16.19
N GLY A 36 -2.90 4.90 -16.51
CA GLY A 36 -3.02 3.86 -17.49
C GLY A 36 -3.88 4.23 -18.69
N GLU A 37 -4.06 3.23 -19.52
CA GLU A 37 -4.91 3.24 -20.72
C GLU A 37 -6.33 3.78 -20.45
N THR A 38 -6.88 3.48 -19.26
CA THR A 38 -8.21 3.92 -18.84
C THR A 38 -8.35 5.45 -18.86
N HIS A 39 -7.38 6.19 -18.35
CA HIS A 39 -7.41 7.64 -18.33
C HIS A 39 -7.34 8.22 -19.76
N GLN A 40 -6.48 7.64 -20.59
CA GLN A 40 -6.36 8.05 -21.99
C GLN A 40 -7.65 7.77 -22.76
N ASN A 41 -8.30 6.63 -22.55
CA ASN A 41 -9.55 6.29 -23.21
C ASN A 41 -10.69 7.23 -22.80
N ILE A 42 -10.75 7.62 -21.52
CA ILE A 42 -11.74 8.60 -21.03
C ILE A 42 -11.48 9.96 -21.70
N LYS A 43 -10.24 10.44 -21.72
CA LYS A 43 -9.88 11.71 -22.40
C LYS A 43 -10.18 11.71 -23.90
N LYS A 44 -9.93 10.61 -24.58
CA LYS A 44 -10.22 10.47 -26.02
C LYS A 44 -11.73 10.46 -26.30
N PHE A 45 -12.51 9.82 -25.42
CA PHE A 45 -13.95 9.73 -25.62
C PHE A 45 -14.67 11.03 -25.27
N PHE A 46 -14.33 11.66 -24.14
CA PHE A 46 -14.96 12.90 -23.66
C PHE A 46 -14.07 14.10 -23.92
N GLN A 47 -14.15 14.68 -25.10
CA GLN A 47 -13.26 15.76 -25.55
C GLN A 47 -13.43 17.06 -24.74
N ASN A 48 -14.64 17.32 -24.20
CA ASN A 48 -14.96 18.50 -23.41
C ASN A 48 -15.00 18.21 -21.89
N ALA A 49 -14.30 17.16 -21.45
CA ALA A 49 -14.29 16.78 -20.04
C ALA A 49 -13.37 17.68 -19.21
N GLN A 50 -13.83 18.01 -18.01
CA GLN A 50 -13.01 18.55 -16.92
C GLN A 50 -12.75 17.42 -15.92
N MET A 51 -11.51 17.31 -15.44
CA MET A 51 -11.08 16.24 -14.55
C MET A 51 -10.51 16.81 -13.28
N PHE A 52 -11.08 16.42 -12.13
CA PHE A 52 -10.62 16.77 -10.81
C PHE A 52 -10.22 15.49 -10.06
N GLY A 53 -9.02 15.49 -9.47
CA GLY A 53 -8.50 14.38 -8.69
C GLY A 53 -8.37 14.75 -7.21
N PHE A 54 -8.88 13.89 -6.34
CA PHE A 54 -8.72 13.98 -4.90
C PHE A 54 -7.87 12.80 -4.42
N THR A 55 -6.91 13.05 -3.55
CA THR A 55 -6.08 12.00 -2.96
C THR A 55 -5.40 12.48 -1.68
N GLY A 56 -5.34 11.61 -0.68
CA GLY A 56 -4.53 11.83 0.52
C GLY A 56 -3.03 11.58 0.30
N THR A 57 -2.66 10.86 -0.79
CA THR A 57 -1.28 10.46 -1.09
C THR A 57 -0.92 10.79 -2.55
N PRO A 58 -0.68 12.07 -2.87
CA PRO A 58 -0.30 12.46 -4.24
C PRO A 58 1.05 11.84 -4.63
N ILE A 59 1.17 11.46 -5.91
CA ILE A 59 2.44 11.02 -6.48
C ILE A 59 3.21 12.26 -6.92
N LEU A 60 4.29 12.54 -6.21
CA LEU A 60 5.22 13.62 -6.43
C LEU A 60 6.46 13.11 -7.17
N GLU A 61 7.40 13.98 -7.51
CA GLU A 61 8.65 13.57 -8.18
C GLU A 61 9.55 12.70 -7.29
N GLU A 62 9.47 12.91 -5.97
CA GLU A 62 10.28 12.20 -4.98
C GLU A 62 9.80 10.77 -4.72
N ASN A 63 8.49 10.50 -4.93
CA ASN A 63 7.88 9.19 -4.65
C ASN A 63 7.27 8.51 -5.89
N CYS A 64 7.62 8.98 -7.09
CA CYS A 64 7.13 8.37 -8.33
C CYS A 64 8.02 7.21 -8.77
N HIS A 65 7.39 6.12 -9.21
CA HIS A 65 8.08 5.01 -9.85
C HIS A 65 8.34 5.32 -11.33
N ASN A 66 9.56 5.02 -11.79
CA ASN A 66 9.92 5.10 -13.20
C ASN A 66 9.27 3.93 -13.97
N LYS A 67 8.27 4.18 -14.81
CA LYS A 67 7.81 3.21 -15.80
C LYS A 67 8.33 3.59 -17.18
N ALA A 68 9.14 2.72 -17.77
CA ALA A 68 9.69 2.91 -19.12
C ALA A 68 10.39 4.28 -19.33
N GLY A 69 11.14 4.76 -18.32
CA GLY A 69 11.86 6.02 -18.40
C GLY A 69 11.01 7.29 -18.21
N LEU A 70 9.72 7.16 -17.92
CA LEU A 70 8.81 8.27 -17.65
C LEU A 70 8.44 8.33 -16.18
N LYS A 71 8.77 9.46 -15.53
CA LYS A 71 8.29 9.81 -14.19
C LYS A 71 6.86 10.32 -14.28
N LEU A 72 5.89 9.49 -13.95
CA LEU A 72 4.47 9.87 -13.99
C LEU A 72 4.02 10.35 -12.61
N THR A 73 3.76 11.63 -12.47
CA THR A 73 3.25 12.26 -11.24
C THR A 73 1.77 12.64 -11.35
N THR A 74 1.13 12.92 -10.23
CA THR A 74 -0.25 13.40 -10.20
C THR A 74 -0.43 14.69 -11.04
N LYS A 75 0.60 15.54 -11.10
CA LYS A 75 0.60 16.76 -11.92
C LYS A 75 0.49 16.47 -13.42
N HIS A 76 1.06 15.37 -13.92
CA HIS A 76 0.92 14.99 -15.33
C HIS A 76 -0.51 14.61 -15.71
N LEU A 77 -1.34 14.21 -14.74
CA LEU A 77 -2.73 13.85 -14.99
C LEU A 77 -3.67 15.05 -14.91
N PHE A 78 -3.49 15.90 -13.92
CA PHE A 78 -4.44 16.94 -13.54
C PHE A 78 -3.91 18.36 -13.79
N ASN A 79 -2.72 18.51 -14.37
CA ASN A 79 -2.04 19.76 -14.74
C ASN A 79 -1.71 20.66 -13.55
N GLU A 80 -2.67 21.02 -12.70
CA GLU A 80 -2.53 21.98 -11.62
C GLU A 80 -2.99 21.40 -10.29
N CYS A 81 -2.25 21.70 -9.22
CA CYS A 81 -2.64 21.39 -7.85
C CYS A 81 -3.42 22.59 -7.27
N LEU A 82 -4.73 22.45 -7.17
CA LEU A 82 -5.61 23.52 -6.68
C LEU A 82 -5.55 23.69 -5.17
N HIS A 83 -5.32 22.61 -4.43
CA HIS A 83 -5.21 22.62 -2.98
C HIS A 83 -4.28 21.50 -2.52
N LYS A 84 -3.46 21.78 -1.51
CA LYS A 84 -2.55 20.83 -0.88
C LYS A 84 -2.73 20.85 0.63
N TYR A 85 -3.14 19.71 1.20
CA TYR A 85 -3.21 19.48 2.64
C TYR A 85 -2.75 18.07 2.90
N VAL A 86 -1.48 17.93 3.26
CA VAL A 86 -0.82 16.62 3.43
C VAL A 86 -0.74 16.23 4.90
N ILE A 87 -0.31 15.00 5.16
CA ILE A 87 -0.24 14.44 6.51
C ILE A 87 0.56 15.33 7.50
N VAL A 88 1.61 15.98 7.02
CA VAL A 88 2.42 16.91 7.85
C VAL A 88 1.60 18.12 8.30
N ASP A 89 0.75 18.65 7.40
CA ASP A 89 -0.15 19.75 7.74
C ASP A 89 -1.21 19.30 8.74
N ALA A 90 -1.77 18.11 8.52
CA ALA A 90 -2.79 17.54 9.40
C ALA A 90 -2.26 17.23 10.81
N ILE A 91 -1.00 16.80 10.94
CA ILE A 91 -0.33 16.61 12.24
C ILE A 91 -0.08 17.95 12.91
N ARG A 92 0.43 18.94 12.17
CA ARG A 92 0.65 20.31 12.69
C ARG A 92 -0.65 20.92 13.23
N ASP A 93 -1.73 20.76 12.51
CA ASP A 93 -3.06 21.27 12.86
C ASP A 93 -3.79 20.40 13.89
N ARG A 94 -3.16 19.32 14.37
CA ARG A 94 -3.69 18.33 15.33
C ARG A 94 -4.96 17.59 14.88
N ASN A 95 -5.17 17.51 13.58
CA ASN A 95 -6.25 16.72 13.00
C ASN A 95 -5.89 15.23 12.87
N VAL A 96 -4.59 14.91 12.89
CA VAL A 96 -4.04 13.55 12.88
C VAL A 96 -3.00 13.43 13.99
N LEU A 97 -2.98 12.29 14.66
CA LEU A 97 -1.97 12.00 15.67
C LEU A 97 -0.59 11.83 15.02
N GLN A 98 0.43 12.26 15.72
CA GLN A 98 1.81 12.02 15.32
C GLN A 98 2.08 10.51 15.38
N PHE A 99 2.82 10.00 14.40
CA PHE A 99 3.23 8.60 14.33
C PHE A 99 4.73 8.48 14.19
N GLN A 100 5.24 7.32 14.53
CA GLN A 100 6.63 6.95 14.35
C GLN A 100 6.70 5.72 13.45
N ILE A 101 7.70 5.69 12.57
CA ILE A 101 7.97 4.53 11.70
C ILE A 101 9.19 3.82 12.24
N ASP A 102 9.04 2.55 12.60
CA ASP A 102 10.13 1.66 12.98
C ASP A 102 10.36 0.68 11.82
N TYR A 103 11.49 0.82 11.16
CA TYR A 103 11.91 -0.15 10.14
C TYR A 103 12.61 -1.33 10.83
N ARG A 104 12.18 -2.55 10.51
CA ARG A 104 12.77 -3.79 10.99
C ARG A 104 13.07 -4.71 9.83
N GLY A 105 14.32 -5.04 9.66
CA GLY A 105 14.81 -5.95 8.64
C GLY A 105 16.33 -5.92 8.64
N GLU A 106 16.96 -7.08 8.66
CA GLU A 106 18.37 -7.24 8.38
C GLU A 106 18.50 -7.99 7.07
N TYR A 107 18.98 -7.31 6.04
CA TYR A 107 19.39 -7.96 4.82
C TYR A 107 20.90 -8.15 4.87
N THR A 108 21.34 -9.38 5.00
CA THR A 108 22.75 -9.70 4.78
C THR A 108 22.90 -10.03 3.30
N ALA A 109 23.15 -9.03 2.49
CA ALA A 109 23.65 -9.28 1.14
C ALA A 109 24.98 -10.03 1.28
N LYS A 110 25.09 -11.21 0.69
CA LYS A 110 26.39 -11.91 0.60
C LYS A 110 27.36 -11.02 -0.15
N GLY A 111 28.10 -10.18 0.58
CA GLY A 111 29.24 -9.44 0.03
C GLY A 111 29.23 -7.92 0.14
N MET A 112 28.19 -7.24 0.62
CA MET A 112 28.21 -5.79 0.82
C MET A 112 27.40 -5.36 2.02
N ALA A 113 28.08 -4.80 3.01
CA ALA A 113 27.45 -4.00 4.06
C ALA A 113 27.36 -2.56 3.53
N THR A 114 26.20 -2.12 3.09
CA THR A 114 25.94 -0.69 2.81
C THR A 114 24.65 -0.26 3.47
N ASN A 115 24.78 0.80 4.29
CA ASN A 115 23.71 1.52 4.96
C ASN A 115 22.98 2.49 3.99
N GLU A 116 22.60 2.04 2.80
CA GLU A 116 21.92 2.90 1.85
C GLU A 116 20.56 2.33 1.46
N SER A 117 19.62 3.25 1.38
CA SER A 117 18.22 3.12 1.04
C SER A 117 17.87 1.91 0.17
N TYR A 118 16.88 1.13 0.66
CA TYR A 118 16.35 -0.02 -0.05
C TYR A 118 15.60 0.45 -1.31
N ASP A 119 16.27 0.42 -2.45
CA ASP A 119 15.63 0.42 -3.75
C ASP A 119 15.06 -0.98 -3.98
N GLU A 120 13.75 -1.07 -4.22
CA GLU A 120 13.06 -2.31 -4.57
C GLU A 120 13.52 -2.91 -5.92
N ASP A 121 14.39 -2.22 -6.63
CA ASP A 121 14.92 -2.57 -7.94
C ASP A 121 16.41 -2.99 -7.89
N VAL A 122 16.82 -3.75 -6.90
CA VAL A 122 18.15 -4.38 -6.95
C VAL A 122 18.11 -5.47 -8.01
N GLU A 123 18.79 -5.23 -9.13
CA GLU A 123 18.94 -6.16 -10.26
C GLU A 123 19.39 -7.54 -9.76
N GLY A 124 18.57 -8.58 -9.97
CA GLY A 124 18.91 -9.97 -9.62
C GLY A 124 18.26 -10.52 -8.35
N ILE A 125 17.41 -9.78 -7.63
CA ILE A 125 16.61 -10.32 -6.53
C ILE A 125 15.17 -10.52 -7.03
N ASP A 126 14.71 -11.76 -7.01
CA ASP A 126 13.28 -12.04 -7.14
C ASP A 126 12.56 -11.57 -5.87
N THR A 127 11.98 -10.38 -5.95
CA THR A 127 11.27 -9.76 -4.82
C THR A 127 10.13 -10.63 -4.33
N LYS A 128 9.50 -11.42 -5.20
CA LYS A 128 8.44 -12.34 -4.83
C LYS A 128 9.01 -13.51 -4.00
N GLU A 129 10.12 -14.12 -4.44
CA GLU A 129 10.79 -15.17 -3.69
C GLU A 129 11.27 -14.68 -2.32
N LEU A 130 11.75 -13.44 -2.25
CA LEU A 130 12.16 -12.82 -1.00
C LEU A 130 10.97 -12.62 -0.04
N TYR A 131 9.85 -12.09 -0.54
CA TYR A 131 8.67 -11.78 0.29
C TYR A 131 7.91 -13.02 0.72
N ASP A 132 7.91 -14.08 -0.09
CA ASP A 132 7.21 -15.34 0.17
C ASP A 132 8.08 -16.39 0.88
N ASN A 133 9.32 -16.04 1.26
CA ASN A 133 10.24 -16.94 1.95
C ASN A 133 9.67 -17.40 3.31
N PRO A 134 9.42 -18.72 3.53
CA PRO A 134 8.78 -19.22 4.74
C PRO A 134 9.53 -18.87 6.03
N GLN A 135 10.86 -18.88 5.99
CA GLN A 135 11.68 -18.53 7.16
C GLN A 135 11.50 -17.07 7.54
N ARG A 136 11.43 -16.18 6.55
CA ARG A 136 11.17 -14.75 6.76
C ARG A 136 9.78 -14.53 7.35
N LEU A 137 8.76 -15.20 6.81
CA LEU A 137 7.38 -15.09 7.33
C LEU A 137 7.31 -15.56 8.79
N GLU A 138 7.94 -16.68 9.13
CA GLU A 138 8.00 -17.18 10.49
C GLU A 138 8.74 -16.22 11.45
N MET A 139 9.86 -15.65 11.04
CA MET A 139 10.59 -14.64 11.82
C MET A 139 9.73 -13.40 12.10
N ILE A 140 8.96 -12.93 11.11
CA ILE A 140 8.05 -11.81 11.29
C ILE A 140 6.92 -12.16 12.28
N ALA A 141 6.31 -13.34 12.15
CA ALA A 141 5.27 -13.79 13.08
C ALA A 141 5.79 -13.87 14.51
N ARG A 142 6.97 -14.48 14.73
CA ARG A 142 7.64 -14.54 16.04
C ARG A 142 7.95 -13.16 16.60
N TYR A 143 8.45 -12.26 15.77
CA TYR A 143 8.71 -10.88 16.17
C TYR A 143 7.43 -10.20 16.65
N ILE A 144 6.35 -10.28 15.87
CA ILE A 144 5.07 -9.65 16.20
C ILE A 144 4.53 -10.21 17.54
N VAL A 145 4.49 -11.53 17.72
CA VAL A 145 4.02 -12.16 18.95
C VAL A 145 4.83 -11.70 20.17
N ASN A 146 6.13 -11.47 20.00
CA ASN A 146 7.01 -11.05 21.09
C ASN A 146 6.85 -9.57 21.47
N ILE A 147 6.56 -8.68 20.49
CA ILE A 147 6.52 -7.24 20.76
C ILE A 147 5.12 -6.67 20.90
N HIS A 148 4.10 -7.46 20.57
CA HIS A 148 2.71 -7.01 20.50
C HIS A 148 2.27 -6.26 21.75
N ASP A 149 2.46 -6.83 22.91
CA ASP A 149 2.02 -6.23 24.19
C ASP A 149 2.76 -4.90 24.47
N THR A 150 4.05 -4.84 24.12
CA THR A 150 4.83 -3.60 24.25
C THR A 150 4.29 -2.52 23.30
N LYS A 151 4.02 -2.86 22.04
CA LYS A 151 3.56 -1.89 21.02
C LYS A 151 2.11 -1.47 21.21
N THR A 152 1.28 -2.31 21.82
CA THR A 152 -0.14 -2.05 22.11
C THR A 152 -0.40 -1.56 23.53
N ARG A 153 0.64 -1.20 24.30
CA ARG A 153 0.54 -0.83 25.72
C ARG A 153 -0.24 -1.86 26.54
N ASN A 154 0.24 -3.09 26.53
CA ASN A 154 -0.43 -4.22 27.19
C ASN A 154 -1.88 -4.42 26.71
N ARG A 155 -2.10 -4.28 25.40
CA ARG A 155 -3.40 -4.47 24.72
C ARG A 155 -4.47 -3.43 25.04
N GLU A 156 -4.07 -2.23 25.48
CA GLU A 156 -4.96 -1.08 25.52
C GLU A 156 -5.38 -0.64 24.10
N PHE A 157 -4.54 -0.90 23.10
CA PHE A 157 -4.78 -0.59 21.71
C PHE A 157 -4.79 -1.86 20.84
N THR A 158 -5.56 -1.80 19.78
CA THR A 158 -5.55 -2.83 18.74
C THR A 158 -4.38 -2.62 17.78
N ALA A 159 -3.97 -3.70 17.10
CA ALA A 159 -2.98 -3.65 16.03
C ALA A 159 -3.62 -4.06 14.72
N MET A 160 -3.13 -3.50 13.61
CA MET A 160 -3.50 -3.89 12.25
C MET A 160 -2.27 -4.48 11.57
N PHE A 161 -2.41 -5.70 11.04
CA PHE A 161 -1.38 -6.36 10.28
C PHE A 161 -1.80 -6.45 8.81
N CYS A 162 -1.05 -5.78 7.93
CA CYS A 162 -1.31 -5.75 6.49
C CYS A 162 -0.28 -6.60 5.75
N VAL A 163 -0.76 -7.36 4.79
CA VAL A 163 0.05 -8.25 3.96
C VAL A 163 -0.22 -8.02 2.47
N SER A 164 0.63 -8.57 1.60
CA SER A 164 0.60 -8.34 0.16
C SER A 164 -0.58 -9.04 -0.55
N SER A 165 -1.04 -10.18 -0.04
CA SER A 165 -2.08 -10.99 -0.68
C SER A 165 -2.90 -11.80 0.32
N VAL A 166 -4.05 -12.31 -0.12
CA VAL A 166 -4.87 -13.24 0.68
C VAL A 166 -4.14 -14.56 0.94
N GLU A 167 -3.35 -15.03 -0.02
CA GLU A 167 -2.54 -16.23 0.11
C GLU A 167 -1.50 -16.09 1.22
N THR A 168 -0.77 -14.98 1.22
CA THR A 168 0.19 -14.65 2.29
C THR A 168 -0.52 -14.49 3.65
N LEU A 169 -1.74 -13.91 3.67
CA LEU A 169 -2.54 -13.80 4.90
C LEU A 169 -2.85 -15.17 5.51
N THR A 170 -3.25 -16.13 4.67
CA THR A 170 -3.55 -17.51 5.14
C THR A 170 -2.30 -18.16 5.73
N GLN A 171 -1.14 -18.01 5.08
CA GLN A 171 0.13 -18.52 5.61
C GLN A 171 0.48 -17.90 6.97
N TYR A 172 0.28 -16.59 7.12
CA TYR A 172 0.51 -15.93 8.41
C TYR A 172 -0.45 -16.39 9.49
N TYR A 173 -1.70 -16.68 9.14
CA TYR A 173 -2.67 -17.21 10.11
C TYR A 173 -2.16 -18.51 10.72
N ASP A 174 -1.75 -19.48 9.89
CA ASP A 174 -1.20 -20.76 10.34
C ASP A 174 0.10 -20.56 11.15
N LEU A 175 0.96 -19.64 10.72
CA LEU A 175 2.20 -19.31 11.42
C LEU A 175 1.96 -18.69 12.80
N PHE A 176 0.98 -17.81 12.91
CA PHE A 176 0.63 -17.22 14.22
C PHE A 176 0.07 -18.28 15.17
N GLU A 177 -0.76 -19.21 14.72
CA GLU A 177 -1.22 -20.33 15.54
C GLU A 177 -0.05 -21.16 16.04
N LYS A 178 0.86 -21.57 15.14
CA LYS A 178 2.07 -22.33 15.47
C LYS A 178 2.95 -21.61 16.49
N VAL A 179 3.30 -20.36 16.20
CA VAL A 179 4.23 -19.58 17.03
C VAL A 179 3.65 -19.30 18.41
N GLN A 180 2.35 -19.07 18.52
CA GLN A 180 1.70 -18.86 19.80
C GLN A 180 1.66 -20.14 20.64
N ALA A 181 1.40 -21.30 20.02
CA ALA A 181 1.45 -22.59 20.70
C ALA A 181 2.86 -22.90 21.26
N GLU A 182 3.90 -22.66 20.44
CA GLU A 182 5.29 -22.84 20.89
C GLU A 182 5.63 -21.90 22.03
N LYS A 183 5.24 -20.64 21.95
CA LYS A 183 5.49 -19.64 22.99
C LYS A 183 4.75 -19.97 24.30
N GLN A 184 3.55 -20.48 24.20
CA GLN A 184 2.80 -20.94 25.39
C GLN A 184 3.57 -22.02 26.14
N ILE A 185 4.08 -23.02 25.41
CA ILE A 185 4.88 -24.12 26.03
C ILE A 185 6.15 -23.55 26.67
N GLU A 186 6.85 -22.63 26.00
CA GLU A 186 8.05 -21.99 26.52
C GLU A 186 7.76 -21.18 27.80
N ASP A 187 6.70 -20.40 27.81
CA ASP A 187 6.34 -19.56 28.96
C ASP A 187 5.85 -20.41 30.15
N GLU A 188 5.06 -21.46 29.91
CA GLU A 188 4.64 -22.41 30.95
C GLU A 188 5.85 -23.12 31.60
N ALA A 189 6.83 -23.54 30.81
CA ALA A 189 8.07 -24.14 31.32
C ALA A 189 8.89 -23.18 32.18
N GLN A 190 8.73 -21.87 31.99
CA GLN A 190 9.38 -20.80 32.75
C GLN A 190 8.49 -20.24 33.89
N GLY A 191 7.31 -20.83 34.13
CA GLY A 191 6.37 -20.36 35.15
C GLY A 191 5.69 -19.01 34.78
N ARG A 192 5.69 -18.63 33.51
CA ARG A 192 5.03 -17.43 33.03
C ARG A 192 3.67 -17.76 32.42
N ILE A 193 2.78 -16.79 32.45
CA ILE A 193 1.44 -16.92 31.83
C ILE A 193 1.49 -16.26 30.45
N PHE A 194 1.37 -17.08 29.43
CA PHE A 194 1.18 -16.57 28.06
C PHE A 194 -0.29 -16.22 27.81
N LYS A 195 -0.53 -15.07 27.23
CA LYS A 195 -1.86 -14.67 26.74
C LYS A 195 -1.84 -14.69 25.22
N PRO A 196 -2.61 -15.57 24.55
CA PRO A 196 -2.64 -15.61 23.10
C PRO A 196 -3.21 -14.31 22.51
N LEU A 197 -2.78 -13.99 21.30
CA LEU A 197 -3.38 -12.94 20.49
C LEU A 197 -4.66 -13.47 19.86
N THR A 198 -5.70 -12.67 19.83
CA THR A 198 -6.90 -12.93 19.04
C THR A 198 -6.66 -12.41 17.63
N ILE A 199 -6.68 -13.30 16.65
CA ILE A 199 -6.40 -13.03 15.25
C ILE A 199 -7.67 -13.24 14.42
#